data_fac8e5f472ef76b6e809299fe037dd60
#
_entry.id   fac8e5f472ef76b6e809299fe037dd60
#
_cell.length_a   1.000
_cell.length_b   1.000
_cell.length_c   1.000
_cell.angle_alpha   90.00
_cell.angle_beta   90.00
_cell.angle_gamma   90.00
#
_symmetry.space_group_name_H-M   'P 1'
#
loop_
_entity.id
_entity.type
_entity.pdbx_description
1 polymer ?
#
loop_
_entity_poly.entity_id
_entity_poly.type
_entity_poly.pdbx_seq_one_letter_code
_entity_poly.pdbx_strand_id
1 'polypeptide(L)'
;HLRHQAIKLGELASSAADATGAFARELSEEAGAFSGDSSNTLSIVARMIEQSLDTQTRLTAAMDEVKALREELEAARHDAQRDELTGLANRRAIDGYLGELAAKGEPRIIALCDIDHFKSVNDRYGHNVGDRVIKLVADTLDDACSPHFVGRWGGEEFIVVIPSGEAAAAVKLLDFARSELADKEFKLRETDEPMGLISFSGGVALATGGAEANAASLRQADKALYRAKAAGRNCILCA
;
A
#
# COMPACT_ATOMS: atom_id res chain seq x y z
N HIS A 1 -7.04 8.20 -12.07
CA HIS A 1 -7.80 8.48 -13.29
C HIS A 1 -8.25 7.19 -13.98
N LEU A 2 -7.34 6.23 -14.23
CA LEU A 2 -7.64 4.92 -14.84
C LEU A 2 -8.63 4.09 -14.02
N ARG A 3 -8.52 4.08 -12.69
CA ARG A 3 -9.44 3.36 -11.80
C ARG A 3 -10.89 3.89 -11.92
N HIS A 4 -11.05 5.20 -11.98
CA HIS A 4 -12.38 5.84 -12.13
C HIS A 4 -13.00 5.55 -13.51
N GLN A 5 -12.19 5.59 -14.57
CA GLN A 5 -12.64 5.25 -15.93
C GLN A 5 -13.05 3.78 -16.04
N ALA A 6 -12.30 2.89 -15.39
CA ALA A 6 -12.59 1.46 -15.41
C ALA A 6 -13.85 1.10 -14.62
N ILE A 7 -14.14 1.77 -13.48
CA ILE A 7 -15.42 1.60 -12.75
C ILE A 7 -16.57 2.07 -13.63
N LYS A 8 -16.44 3.23 -14.26
CA LYS A 8 -17.46 3.78 -15.14
C LYS A 8 -17.74 2.93 -16.37
N LEU A 9 -16.70 2.27 -16.91
CA LEU A 9 -16.87 1.30 -18.01
C LEU A 9 -17.63 0.04 -17.54
N GLY A 10 -17.34 -0.46 -16.34
CA GLY A 10 -18.06 -1.58 -15.73
C GLY A 10 -19.53 -1.27 -15.49
N GLU A 11 -19.85 -0.08 -14.95
CA GLU A 11 -21.24 0.37 -14.75
C GLU A 11 -21.99 0.54 -16.08
N LEU A 12 -21.35 1.09 -17.11
CA LEU A 12 -21.92 1.23 -18.45
C LEU A 12 -22.17 -0.13 -19.11
N ALA A 13 -21.25 -1.07 -18.98
CA ALA A 13 -21.40 -2.41 -19.51
C ALA A 13 -22.52 -3.18 -18.79
N SER A 14 -22.63 -3.05 -17.45
CA SER A 14 -23.73 -3.64 -16.68
C SER A 14 -25.09 -3.07 -17.12
N SER A 15 -25.18 -1.75 -17.22
CA SER A 15 -26.39 -1.08 -17.68
C SER A 15 -26.79 -1.48 -19.09
N ALA A 16 -25.83 -1.66 -20.00
CA ALA A 16 -26.08 -2.13 -21.37
C ALA A 16 -26.55 -3.59 -21.40
N ALA A 17 -26.00 -4.47 -20.57
CA ALA A 17 -26.43 -5.86 -20.44
C ALA A 17 -27.87 -5.97 -19.92
N ASP A 18 -28.19 -5.20 -18.87
CA ASP A 18 -29.54 -5.16 -18.28
C ASP A 18 -30.58 -4.61 -19.27
N ALA A 19 -30.25 -3.54 -20.00
CA ALA A 19 -31.10 -2.95 -21.04
C ALA A 19 -31.32 -3.93 -22.20
N THR A 20 -30.29 -4.66 -22.64
CA THR A 20 -30.39 -5.67 -23.70
C THR A 20 -31.27 -6.84 -23.27
N GLY A 21 -31.11 -7.29 -22.01
CA GLY A 21 -31.95 -8.38 -21.46
C GLY A 21 -33.41 -7.95 -21.21
N ALA A 22 -33.68 -6.70 -20.85
CA ALA A 22 -35.04 -6.17 -20.75
C ALA A 22 -35.70 -6.10 -22.14
N PHE A 23 -34.99 -5.57 -23.12
CA PHE A 23 -35.47 -5.46 -24.50
C PHE A 23 -35.75 -6.84 -25.12
N ALA A 24 -34.92 -7.86 -24.86
CA ALA A 24 -35.15 -9.23 -25.34
C ALA A 24 -36.40 -9.86 -24.72
N ARG A 25 -36.71 -9.57 -23.44
CA ARG A 25 -37.93 -10.03 -22.76
C ARG A 25 -39.18 -9.37 -23.34
N GLU A 26 -39.13 -8.04 -23.53
CA GLU A 26 -40.23 -7.26 -24.10
C GLU A 26 -40.56 -7.70 -25.52
N LEU A 27 -39.53 -7.92 -26.37
CA LEU A 27 -39.70 -8.51 -27.71
C LEU A 27 -40.27 -9.93 -27.68
N SER A 28 -39.93 -10.74 -26.69
CA SER A 28 -40.47 -12.10 -26.54
C SER A 28 -41.93 -12.09 -26.14
N GLU A 29 -42.36 -11.18 -25.28
CA GLU A 29 -43.75 -10.98 -24.87
C GLU A 29 -44.62 -10.47 -26.05
N GLU A 30 -44.11 -9.47 -26.79
CA GLU A 30 -44.78 -8.93 -27.96
C GLU A 30 -44.90 -9.96 -29.12
N ALA A 31 -43.83 -10.73 -29.35
CA ALA A 31 -43.84 -11.81 -30.35
C ALA A 31 -44.88 -12.90 -30.03
N GLY A 32 -45.11 -13.19 -28.74
CA GLY A 32 -46.15 -14.11 -28.27
C GLY A 32 -47.58 -13.59 -28.44
N ALA A 33 -47.77 -12.28 -28.54
CA ALA A 33 -49.07 -11.64 -28.74
C ALA A 33 -49.48 -11.45 -30.21
N PHE A 34 -48.56 -11.65 -31.16
CA PHE A 34 -48.76 -11.43 -32.59
C PHE A 34 -49.37 -12.68 -33.26
N SER A 35 -50.69 -12.71 -33.36
CA SER A 35 -51.46 -13.75 -34.09
C SER A 35 -51.87 -13.26 -35.50
N GLY A 36 -50.92 -13.16 -36.43
CA GLY A 36 -51.19 -12.76 -37.80
C GLY A 36 -50.13 -13.25 -38.76
N ASP A 37 -50.52 -13.69 -39.90
CA ASP A 37 -49.84 -14.36 -41.02
C ASP A 37 -48.42 -13.79 -41.37
N SER A 38 -47.42 -14.10 -40.56
CA SER A 38 -46.06 -13.62 -40.76
C SER A 38 -45.00 -14.59 -40.20
N SER A 39 -45.02 -15.86 -40.69
CA SER A 39 -44.00 -16.87 -40.36
C SER A 39 -42.56 -16.35 -40.52
N ASN A 40 -42.33 -15.42 -41.44
CA ASN A 40 -41.02 -14.85 -41.71
C ASN A 40 -40.61 -13.75 -40.67
N THR A 41 -41.58 -12.97 -40.22
CA THR A 41 -41.33 -11.91 -39.20
C THR A 41 -41.05 -12.53 -37.82
N LEU A 42 -41.81 -13.57 -37.44
CA LEU A 42 -41.57 -14.32 -36.19
C LEU A 42 -40.19 -14.98 -36.15
N SER A 43 -39.74 -15.53 -37.29
CA SER A 43 -38.43 -16.16 -37.37
C SER A 43 -37.28 -15.14 -37.25
N ILE A 44 -37.45 -13.91 -37.72
CA ILE A 44 -36.48 -12.80 -37.59
C ILE A 44 -36.42 -12.33 -36.14
N VAL A 45 -37.58 -12.11 -35.51
CA VAL A 45 -37.68 -11.70 -34.12
C VAL A 45 -37.06 -12.76 -33.18
N ALA A 46 -37.39 -14.05 -33.39
CA ALA A 46 -36.80 -15.12 -32.60
C ALA A 46 -35.26 -15.14 -32.69
N ARG A 47 -34.71 -14.93 -33.90
CA ARG A 47 -33.26 -14.86 -34.10
C ARG A 47 -32.63 -13.64 -33.46
N MET A 48 -33.32 -12.49 -33.46
CA MET A 48 -32.85 -11.29 -32.77
C MET A 48 -32.82 -11.47 -31.24
N ILE A 49 -33.85 -12.13 -30.68
CA ILE A 49 -33.91 -12.48 -29.27
C ILE A 49 -32.74 -13.40 -28.89
N GLU A 50 -32.52 -14.48 -29.68
CA GLU A 50 -31.43 -15.43 -29.45
C GLU A 50 -30.04 -14.72 -29.49
N GLN A 51 -29.85 -13.86 -30.49
CA GLN A 51 -28.61 -13.08 -30.63
C GLN A 51 -28.42 -12.06 -29.48
N SER A 52 -29.51 -11.46 -28.99
CA SER A 52 -29.50 -10.55 -27.84
C SER A 52 -29.12 -11.28 -26.55
N LEU A 53 -29.70 -12.48 -26.33
CA LEU A 53 -29.38 -13.32 -25.17
C LEU A 53 -27.92 -13.84 -25.21
N ASP A 54 -27.43 -14.24 -26.38
CA ASP A 54 -26.02 -14.63 -26.56
C ASP A 54 -25.08 -13.45 -26.27
N THR A 55 -25.41 -12.26 -26.77
CA THR A 55 -24.65 -11.04 -26.52
C THR A 55 -24.64 -10.68 -25.02
N GLN A 56 -25.80 -10.80 -24.36
CA GLN A 56 -25.90 -10.57 -22.91
C GLN A 56 -25.00 -11.55 -22.12
N THR A 57 -25.06 -12.83 -22.47
CA THR A 57 -24.27 -13.89 -21.84
C THR A 57 -22.77 -13.62 -22.01
N ARG A 58 -22.34 -13.27 -23.23
CA ARG A 58 -20.94 -12.91 -23.52
C ARG A 58 -20.48 -11.65 -22.77
N LEU A 59 -21.37 -10.64 -22.68
CA LEU A 59 -21.06 -9.40 -21.97
C LEU A 59 -20.91 -9.67 -20.47
N THR A 60 -21.77 -10.47 -19.87
CA THR A 60 -21.68 -10.87 -18.47
C THR A 60 -20.38 -11.64 -18.20
N ALA A 61 -20.05 -12.63 -19.04
CA ALA A 61 -18.79 -13.37 -18.90
C ALA A 61 -17.55 -12.47 -19.03
N ALA A 62 -17.55 -11.52 -19.97
CA ALA A 62 -16.46 -10.57 -20.12
C ALA A 62 -16.31 -9.63 -18.90
N MET A 63 -17.44 -9.26 -18.29
CA MET A 63 -17.43 -8.44 -17.05
C MET A 63 -16.82 -9.21 -15.87
N ASP A 64 -17.18 -10.48 -15.72
CA ASP A 64 -16.63 -11.34 -14.66
C ASP A 64 -15.12 -11.55 -14.86
N GLU A 65 -14.67 -11.74 -16.10
CA GLU A 65 -13.24 -11.84 -16.43
C GLU A 65 -12.49 -10.54 -16.12
N VAL A 66 -13.04 -9.38 -16.51
CA VAL A 66 -12.46 -8.06 -16.18
C VAL A 66 -12.37 -7.85 -14.67
N LYS A 67 -13.37 -8.29 -13.92
CA LYS A 67 -13.36 -8.20 -12.46
C LYS A 67 -12.25 -9.08 -11.87
N ALA A 68 -12.16 -10.33 -12.28
CA ALA A 68 -11.12 -11.26 -11.83
C ALA A 68 -9.71 -10.74 -12.14
N LEU A 69 -9.47 -10.27 -13.36
CA LEU A 69 -8.18 -9.69 -13.75
C LEU A 69 -7.81 -8.44 -12.95
N ARG A 70 -8.79 -7.63 -12.54
CA ARG A 70 -8.55 -6.47 -11.66
C ARG A 70 -8.15 -6.90 -10.27
N GLU A 71 -8.86 -7.87 -9.69
CA GLU A 71 -8.54 -8.40 -8.36
C GLU A 71 -7.13 -8.99 -8.34
N GLU A 72 -6.76 -9.74 -9.39
CA GLU A 72 -5.41 -10.28 -9.56
C GLU A 72 -4.36 -9.17 -9.70
N LEU A 73 -4.63 -8.15 -10.50
CA LEU A 73 -3.73 -7.01 -10.68
C LEU A 73 -3.57 -6.19 -9.38
N GLU A 74 -4.64 -5.99 -8.62
CA GLU A 74 -4.58 -5.30 -7.33
C GLU A 74 -3.78 -6.12 -6.32
N ALA A 75 -3.96 -7.43 -6.25
CA ALA A 75 -3.17 -8.34 -5.42
C ALA A 75 -1.68 -8.29 -5.81
N ALA A 76 -1.37 -8.46 -7.10
CA ALA A 76 0.01 -8.40 -7.59
C ALA A 76 0.68 -7.03 -7.32
N ARG A 77 -0.08 -5.93 -7.43
CA ARG A 77 0.41 -4.58 -7.08
C ARG A 77 0.67 -4.43 -5.60
N HIS A 78 -0.22 -4.96 -4.76
CA HIS A 78 -0.06 -4.95 -3.31
C HIS A 78 1.20 -5.70 -2.90
N ASP A 79 1.42 -6.89 -3.46
CA ASP A 79 2.62 -7.70 -3.19
C ASP A 79 3.89 -6.98 -3.69
N ALA A 80 3.83 -6.36 -4.89
CA ALA A 80 4.94 -5.59 -5.44
C ALA A 80 5.26 -4.29 -4.66
N GLN A 81 4.42 -3.88 -3.70
CA GLN A 81 4.60 -2.71 -2.84
C GLN A 81 5.03 -3.06 -1.42
N ARG A 82 5.17 -4.34 -1.10
CA ARG A 82 5.63 -4.81 0.20
C ARG A 82 7.10 -5.21 0.19
N ASP A 83 7.75 -5.05 1.32
CA ASP A 83 9.08 -5.61 1.58
C ASP A 83 8.92 -7.07 2.01
N GLU A 84 9.58 -7.99 1.31
CA GLU A 84 9.43 -9.43 1.51
C GLU A 84 9.87 -9.90 2.92
N LEU A 85 10.82 -9.20 3.53
CA LEU A 85 11.32 -9.57 4.85
C LEU A 85 10.41 -9.10 5.98
N THR A 86 9.92 -7.85 5.89
CA THR A 86 9.21 -7.19 7.00
C THR A 86 7.69 -7.10 6.80
N GLY A 87 7.22 -7.24 5.56
CA GLY A 87 5.81 -6.99 5.23
C GLY A 87 5.41 -5.51 5.21
N LEU A 88 6.29 -4.60 5.60
CA LEU A 88 6.05 -3.16 5.52
C LEU A 88 6.03 -2.67 4.07
N ALA A 89 5.62 -1.42 3.87
CA ALA A 89 5.74 -0.77 2.58
C ALA A 89 7.21 -0.75 2.11
N ASN A 90 7.45 -1.16 0.86
CA ASN A 90 8.79 -1.08 0.26
C ASN A 90 9.07 0.32 -0.30
N ARG A 91 10.28 0.54 -0.79
CA ARG A 91 10.72 1.81 -1.36
C ARG A 91 9.78 2.38 -2.42
N ARG A 92 9.24 1.52 -3.31
CA ARG A 92 8.31 1.94 -4.37
C ARG A 92 6.99 2.46 -3.80
N ALA A 93 6.45 1.78 -2.80
CA ALA A 93 5.23 2.22 -2.11
C ALA A 93 5.44 3.54 -1.36
N ILE A 94 6.59 3.70 -0.71
CA ILE A 94 6.99 4.94 -0.02
C ILE A 94 7.04 6.11 -1.00
N ASP A 95 7.73 5.95 -2.13
CA ASP A 95 7.86 7.01 -3.14
C ASP A 95 6.49 7.39 -3.73
N GLY A 96 5.60 6.41 -3.95
CA GLY A 96 4.21 6.62 -4.37
C GLY A 96 3.41 7.43 -3.36
N TYR A 97 3.44 7.02 -2.08
CA TYR A 97 2.71 7.70 -1.00
C TYR A 97 3.18 9.14 -0.78
N LEU A 98 4.49 9.36 -0.76
CA LEU A 98 5.07 10.69 -0.67
C LEU A 98 4.67 11.57 -1.87
N GLY A 99 4.58 10.98 -3.06
CA GLY A 99 4.10 11.64 -4.27
C GLY A 99 2.64 12.07 -4.18
N GLU A 100 1.76 11.21 -3.66
CA GLU A 100 0.34 11.53 -3.45
C GLU A 100 0.15 12.68 -2.46
N LEU A 101 0.84 12.66 -1.32
CA LEU A 101 0.79 13.75 -0.35
C LEU A 101 1.33 15.08 -0.93
N ALA A 102 2.39 15.00 -1.72
CA ALA A 102 2.96 16.17 -2.40
C ALA A 102 2.00 16.77 -3.43
N ALA A 103 1.29 15.93 -4.18
CA ALA A 103 0.32 16.38 -5.18
C ALA A 103 -0.89 17.10 -4.55
N LYS A 104 -1.25 16.74 -3.31
CA LYS A 104 -2.29 17.40 -2.52
C LYS A 104 -1.79 18.69 -1.84
N GLY A 105 -0.48 18.92 -1.81
CA GLY A 105 0.13 20.05 -1.09
C GLY A 105 0.05 19.94 0.43
N GLU A 106 -0.30 18.76 0.97
CA GLU A 106 -0.47 18.55 2.40
C GLU A 106 0.87 18.60 3.16
N PRO A 107 0.94 19.28 4.31
CA PRO A 107 2.11 19.22 5.18
C PRO A 107 2.23 17.79 5.76
N ARG A 108 3.47 17.33 5.91
CA ARG A 108 3.77 16.00 6.41
C ARG A 108 5.11 15.96 7.13
N ILE A 109 5.21 15.13 8.13
CA ILE A 109 6.49 14.83 8.78
C ILE A 109 7.08 13.61 8.09
N ILE A 110 8.37 13.65 7.81
CA ILE A 110 9.16 12.54 7.31
C ILE A 110 10.22 12.24 8.37
N ALA A 111 10.22 10.99 8.83
CA ALA A 111 11.25 10.51 9.75
C ALA A 111 12.01 9.35 9.11
N LEU A 112 13.33 9.39 9.20
CA LEU A 112 14.22 8.29 8.85
C LEU A 112 14.76 7.68 10.14
N CYS A 113 14.65 6.34 10.24
CA CYS A 113 15.13 5.55 11.35
C CYS A 113 16.14 4.51 10.83
N ASP A 114 17.17 4.21 11.62
CA ASP A 114 18.22 3.27 11.26
C ASP A 114 18.65 2.50 12.51
N ILE A 115 18.79 1.16 12.35
CA ILE A 115 19.13 0.25 13.45
C ILE A 115 20.57 0.51 13.89
N ASP A 116 20.73 0.81 15.16
CA ASP A 116 22.04 1.09 15.73
C ASP A 116 22.94 -0.15 15.74
N HIS A 117 24.17 0.02 15.26
CA HIS A 117 25.17 -1.03 15.24
C HIS A 117 24.77 -2.32 14.49
N PHE A 118 23.85 -2.24 13.53
CA PHE A 118 23.31 -3.40 12.82
C PHE A 118 24.39 -4.26 12.17
N LYS A 119 25.43 -3.64 11.59
CA LYS A 119 26.59 -4.38 11.06
C LYS A 119 27.24 -5.27 12.12
N SER A 120 27.38 -4.77 13.36
CA SER A 120 27.97 -5.57 14.44
C SER A 120 27.09 -6.75 14.84
N VAL A 121 25.76 -6.62 14.72
CA VAL A 121 24.82 -7.74 14.92
C VAL A 121 25.05 -8.80 13.85
N ASN A 122 25.13 -8.42 12.58
CA ASN A 122 25.40 -9.35 11.49
C ASN A 122 26.77 -10.02 11.60
N ASP A 123 27.81 -9.24 11.91
CA ASP A 123 29.19 -9.74 12.01
C ASP A 123 29.33 -10.73 13.18
N ARG A 124 28.59 -10.54 14.28
CA ARG A 124 28.67 -11.40 15.47
C ARG A 124 27.76 -12.60 15.42
N TYR A 125 26.52 -12.44 14.90
CA TYR A 125 25.46 -13.43 15.03
C TYR A 125 24.96 -13.97 13.70
N GLY A 126 25.48 -13.47 12.58
CA GLY A 126 25.09 -13.86 11.23
C GLY A 126 23.80 -13.18 10.73
N HIS A 127 23.62 -13.22 9.41
CA HIS A 127 22.51 -12.53 8.73
C HIS A 127 21.12 -13.03 9.15
N ASN A 128 20.96 -14.30 9.49
CA ASN A 128 19.68 -14.85 9.96
C ASN A 128 19.19 -14.17 11.26
N VAL A 129 20.14 -13.80 12.13
CA VAL A 129 19.82 -13.05 13.35
C VAL A 129 19.55 -11.61 13.01
N GLY A 130 20.33 -11.01 12.11
CA GLY A 130 20.09 -9.67 11.60
C GLY A 130 18.69 -9.52 11.00
N ASP A 131 18.24 -10.48 10.19
CA ASP A 131 16.88 -10.47 9.61
C ASP A 131 15.79 -10.50 10.69
N ARG A 132 16.01 -11.24 11.79
CA ARG A 132 15.09 -11.23 12.92
C ARG A 132 15.06 -9.87 13.64
N VAL A 133 16.23 -9.22 13.76
CA VAL A 133 16.30 -7.87 14.33
C VAL A 133 15.58 -6.85 13.43
N ILE A 134 15.75 -6.94 12.10
CA ILE A 134 15.00 -6.08 11.16
C ILE A 134 13.50 -6.26 11.33
N LYS A 135 13.00 -7.51 11.38
CA LYS A 135 11.56 -7.80 11.61
C LYS A 135 11.06 -7.21 12.92
N LEU A 136 11.81 -7.39 13.98
CA LEU A 136 11.45 -6.87 15.29
C LEU A 136 11.33 -5.34 15.31
N VAL A 137 12.28 -4.63 14.68
CA VAL A 137 12.23 -3.17 14.57
C VAL A 137 11.06 -2.73 13.70
N ALA A 138 10.81 -3.46 12.60
CA ALA A 138 9.66 -3.25 11.73
C ALA A 138 8.33 -3.34 12.49
N ASP A 139 8.12 -4.45 13.21
CA ASP A 139 6.93 -4.69 14.01
C ASP A 139 6.76 -3.60 15.10
N THR A 140 7.86 -3.24 15.78
CA THR A 140 7.82 -2.19 16.82
C THR A 140 7.44 -0.82 16.25
N LEU A 141 7.97 -0.47 15.07
CA LEU A 141 7.63 0.79 14.40
C LEU A 141 6.20 0.79 13.88
N ASP A 142 5.73 -0.31 13.30
CA ASP A 142 4.36 -0.43 12.77
C ASP A 142 3.32 -0.32 13.88
N ASP A 143 3.52 -1.07 14.97
CA ASP A 143 2.63 -1.06 16.13
C ASP A 143 2.59 0.33 16.81
N ALA A 144 3.76 0.92 17.09
CA ALA A 144 3.84 2.18 17.81
C ALA A 144 3.40 3.38 16.96
N CYS A 145 3.65 3.35 15.65
CA CYS A 145 3.34 4.46 14.76
C CYS A 145 1.94 4.34 14.11
N SER A 146 1.19 3.25 14.33
CA SER A 146 -0.16 3.12 13.80
C SER A 146 -1.08 4.28 14.24
N PRO A 147 -1.90 4.88 13.35
CA PRO A 147 -2.21 4.50 11.98
C PRO A 147 -1.33 5.19 10.90
N HIS A 148 -0.14 5.65 11.23
CA HIS A 148 0.73 6.35 10.29
C HIS A 148 1.43 5.37 9.35
N PHE A 149 1.93 5.92 8.24
CA PHE A 149 2.57 5.12 7.22
C PHE A 149 4.00 4.76 7.63
N VAL A 150 4.31 3.46 7.67
CA VAL A 150 5.64 2.92 7.96
C VAL A 150 6.13 2.12 6.76
N GLY A 151 7.41 2.24 6.42
CA GLY A 151 8.02 1.49 5.33
C GLY A 151 9.49 1.21 5.56
N ARG A 152 10.01 0.19 4.87
CA ARG A 152 11.43 -0.12 4.84
C ARG A 152 12.09 0.67 3.70
N TRP A 153 12.99 1.57 4.06
CA TRP A 153 13.66 2.48 3.14
C TRP A 153 14.84 1.83 2.41
N GLY A 154 15.57 0.96 3.11
CA GLY A 154 16.73 0.23 2.62
C GLY A 154 17.17 -0.80 3.65
N GLY A 155 18.23 -1.49 3.49
CA GLY A 155 18.78 -2.55 4.33
C GLY A 155 18.31 -2.57 5.79
N GLU A 156 18.82 -1.67 6.60
CA GLU A 156 18.52 -1.48 8.03
C GLU A 156 17.78 -0.17 8.33
N GLU A 157 17.31 0.52 7.25
CA GLU A 157 16.68 1.83 7.33
C GLU A 157 15.17 1.74 7.14
N PHE A 158 14.44 2.52 7.93
CA PHE A 158 12.98 2.65 7.90
C PHE A 158 12.57 4.10 7.71
N ILE A 159 11.38 4.30 7.19
CA ILE A 159 10.74 5.61 7.07
C ILE A 159 9.38 5.60 7.75
N VAL A 160 9.07 6.67 8.46
CA VAL A 160 7.74 6.94 8.99
C VAL A 160 7.24 8.24 8.39
N VAL A 161 6.03 8.23 7.83
CA VAL A 161 5.39 9.41 7.24
C VAL A 161 4.11 9.72 8.00
N ILE A 162 4.04 10.91 8.58
CA ILE A 162 2.90 11.38 9.38
C ILE A 162 2.24 12.55 8.66
N PRO A 163 1.06 12.37 8.04
CA PRO A 163 0.32 13.48 7.43
C PRO A 163 -0.12 14.49 8.51
N SER A 164 -0.01 15.78 8.20
CA SER A 164 -0.55 16.89 9.01
C SER A 164 -0.09 16.93 10.47
N GLY A 165 1.11 16.41 10.77
CA GLY A 165 1.65 16.32 12.14
C GLY A 165 2.55 17.49 12.53
N GLU A 166 2.79 17.62 13.83
CA GLU A 166 3.84 18.48 14.39
C GLU A 166 5.13 17.67 14.61
N ALA A 167 6.27 18.26 14.28
CA ALA A 167 7.57 17.59 14.43
C ALA A 167 7.84 17.13 15.87
N ALA A 168 7.43 17.92 16.86
CA ALA A 168 7.59 17.57 18.27
C ALA A 168 6.74 16.34 18.68
N ALA A 169 5.55 16.19 18.13
CA ALA A 169 4.69 15.01 18.34
C ALA A 169 5.30 13.76 17.69
N ALA A 170 5.82 13.90 16.48
CA ALA A 170 6.51 12.82 15.77
C ALA A 170 7.77 12.34 16.50
N VAL A 171 8.55 13.27 17.05
CA VAL A 171 9.71 12.92 17.89
C VAL A 171 9.29 12.11 19.11
N LYS A 172 8.23 12.52 19.82
CA LYS A 172 7.73 11.78 21.00
C LYS A 172 7.23 10.39 20.63
N LEU A 173 6.52 10.26 19.51
CA LEU A 173 6.01 8.98 19.01
C LEU A 173 7.15 8.00 18.70
N LEU A 174 8.16 8.48 17.98
CA LEU A 174 9.33 7.66 17.62
C LEU A 174 10.22 7.36 18.83
N ASP A 175 10.33 8.30 19.77
CA ASP A 175 11.09 8.06 21.00
C ASP A 175 10.38 7.03 21.89
N PHE A 176 9.05 7.00 21.91
CA PHE A 176 8.29 5.92 22.53
C PHE A 176 8.60 4.58 21.88
N ALA A 177 8.50 4.46 20.53
CA ALA A 177 8.83 3.24 19.82
C ALA A 177 10.27 2.76 20.09
N ARG A 178 11.23 3.71 20.09
CA ARG A 178 12.64 3.46 20.41
C ARG A 178 12.80 2.92 21.84
N SER A 179 12.11 3.52 22.80
CA SER A 179 12.18 3.11 24.22
C SER A 179 11.62 1.71 24.40
N GLU A 180 10.44 1.43 23.82
CA GLU A 180 9.82 0.10 23.83
C GLU A 180 10.74 -1.00 23.27
N LEU A 181 11.54 -0.66 22.25
CA LEU A 181 12.53 -1.58 21.69
C LEU A 181 13.72 -1.75 22.64
N ALA A 182 14.27 -0.63 23.16
CA ALA A 182 15.47 -0.62 23.97
C ALA A 182 15.28 -1.29 25.33
N ASP A 183 14.05 -1.28 25.86
CA ASP A 183 13.70 -1.88 27.15
C ASP A 183 13.51 -3.40 27.09
N LYS A 184 13.47 -3.98 25.86
CA LYS A 184 13.32 -5.44 25.68
C LYS A 184 14.68 -6.13 25.81
N GLU A 185 14.69 -7.22 26.57
CA GLU A 185 15.84 -8.12 26.62
C GLU A 185 15.80 -9.12 25.48
N PHE A 186 16.80 -9.12 24.62
CA PHE A 186 16.91 -10.03 23.50
C PHE A 186 17.95 -11.11 23.77
N LYS A 187 17.56 -12.36 23.47
CA LYS A 187 18.41 -13.53 23.63
C LYS A 187 18.46 -14.34 22.34
N LEU A 188 19.58 -14.97 22.10
CA LEU A 188 19.71 -15.95 21.01
C LEU A 188 18.86 -17.18 21.33
N ARG A 189 18.02 -17.61 20.38
CA ARG A 189 17.14 -18.79 20.58
C ARG A 189 17.91 -20.09 20.82
N GLU A 190 19.10 -20.20 20.30
CA GLU A 190 19.89 -21.45 20.31
C GLU A 190 20.72 -21.59 21.58
N THR A 191 21.20 -20.49 22.15
CA THR A 191 22.15 -20.50 23.27
C THR A 191 21.64 -19.81 24.52
N ASP A 192 20.49 -19.13 24.43
CA ASP A 192 19.93 -18.24 25.48
C ASP A 192 20.87 -17.08 25.89
N GLU A 193 21.91 -16.86 25.13
CA GLU A 193 22.87 -15.77 25.35
C GLU A 193 22.21 -14.41 25.10
N PRO A 194 22.42 -13.40 25.99
CA PRO A 194 21.91 -12.06 25.79
C PRO A 194 22.60 -11.39 24.58
N MET A 195 21.83 -10.81 23.69
CA MET A 195 22.32 -10.11 22.51
C MET A 195 22.80 -8.67 22.82
N GLY A 196 22.49 -8.18 24.01
CA GLY A 196 22.70 -6.78 24.37
C GLY A 196 21.56 -5.87 23.90
N LEU A 197 21.82 -4.57 23.96
CA LEU A 197 20.86 -3.54 23.57
C LEU A 197 20.63 -3.54 22.05
N ILE A 198 19.39 -3.70 21.63
CA ILE A 198 18.94 -3.41 20.27
C ILE A 198 18.18 -2.08 20.30
N SER A 199 18.62 -1.12 19.50
CA SER A 199 18.02 0.20 19.42
C SER A 199 18.04 0.72 17.99
N PHE A 200 17.36 1.81 17.76
CA PHE A 200 17.48 2.58 16.53
C PHE A 200 17.65 4.08 16.85
N SER A 201 18.25 4.78 15.92
CA SER A 201 18.31 6.25 15.91
C SER A 201 17.39 6.80 14.85
N GLY A 202 16.85 8.00 15.05
CA GLY A 202 15.95 8.62 14.10
C GLY A 202 16.21 10.11 13.88
N GLY A 203 15.91 10.55 12.66
CA GLY A 203 15.90 11.96 12.28
C GLY A 203 14.55 12.36 11.70
N VAL A 204 14.00 13.48 12.18
CA VAL A 204 12.65 13.96 11.87
C VAL A 204 12.72 15.30 11.16
N ALA A 205 11.96 15.48 10.06
CA ALA A 205 11.86 16.74 9.34
C ALA A 205 10.45 17.01 8.83
N LEU A 206 10.07 18.29 8.75
CA LEU A 206 8.79 18.74 8.19
C LEU A 206 8.94 18.96 6.69
N ALA A 207 7.98 18.45 5.92
CA ALA A 207 7.81 18.72 4.48
C ALA A 207 6.52 19.54 4.26
N THR A 208 6.65 20.70 3.62
CA THR A 208 5.52 21.56 3.23
C THR A 208 5.62 21.87 1.75
N GLY A 209 4.57 21.54 0.98
CA GLY A 209 4.52 21.78 -0.45
C GLY A 209 4.69 20.53 -1.32
N GLY A 210 5.16 20.70 -2.56
CA GLY A 210 5.21 19.66 -3.60
C GLY A 210 6.36 18.66 -3.47
N ALA A 211 6.68 17.99 -4.58
CA ALA A 211 7.68 16.92 -4.61
C ALA A 211 9.10 17.36 -4.20
N GLU A 212 9.49 18.59 -4.51
CA GLU A 212 10.79 19.13 -4.11
C GLU A 212 10.94 19.23 -2.58
N ALA A 213 9.82 19.49 -1.86
CA ALA A 213 9.80 19.53 -0.41
C ALA A 213 10.08 18.14 0.18
N ASN A 214 9.61 17.04 -0.42
CA ASN A 214 9.95 15.68 0.02
C ASN A 214 11.45 15.45 -0.01
N ALA A 215 12.10 15.75 -1.14
CA ALA A 215 13.54 15.56 -1.29
C ALA A 215 14.35 16.45 -0.32
N ALA A 216 13.89 17.68 -0.07
CA ALA A 216 14.53 18.56 0.92
C ALA A 216 14.39 18.01 2.34
N SER A 217 13.19 17.57 2.73
CA SER A 217 12.92 17.03 4.07
C SER A 217 13.59 15.69 4.30
N LEU A 218 13.68 14.81 3.30
CA LEU A 218 14.47 13.58 3.39
C LEU A 218 15.94 13.90 3.70
N ARG A 219 16.55 14.89 3.03
CA ARG A 219 17.91 15.32 3.31
C ARG A 219 18.06 15.94 4.71
N GLN A 220 17.04 16.63 5.21
CA GLN A 220 17.05 17.19 6.56
C GLN A 220 16.91 16.10 7.61
N ALA A 221 16.01 15.14 7.41
CA ALA A 221 15.85 13.97 8.27
C ALA A 221 17.14 13.13 8.33
N ASP A 222 17.80 12.90 7.19
CA ASP A 222 19.08 12.21 7.12
C ASP A 222 20.18 12.93 7.93
N LYS A 223 20.28 14.26 7.82
CA LYS A 223 21.21 15.06 8.64
C LYS A 223 20.90 14.96 10.14
N ALA A 224 19.61 14.94 10.51
CA ALA A 224 19.19 14.78 11.89
C ALA A 224 19.53 13.36 12.41
N LEU A 225 19.28 12.34 11.61
CA LEU A 225 19.68 10.94 11.89
C LEU A 225 21.20 10.82 12.08
N TYR A 226 21.97 11.43 11.19
CA TYR A 226 23.43 11.47 11.35
C TYR A 226 23.87 12.10 12.67
N ARG A 227 23.24 13.23 13.08
CA ARG A 227 23.50 13.87 14.39
C ARG A 227 23.09 12.96 15.54
N ALA A 228 21.98 12.24 15.45
CA ALA A 228 21.55 11.26 16.45
C ALA A 228 22.59 10.16 16.63
N LYS A 229 23.08 9.59 15.52
CA LYS A 229 24.18 8.61 15.55
C LYS A 229 25.47 9.15 16.15
N ALA A 230 25.81 10.41 15.86
CA ALA A 230 27.01 11.07 16.41
C ALA A 230 26.85 11.44 17.91
N ALA A 231 25.64 11.71 18.39
CA ALA A 231 25.34 12.03 19.79
C ALA A 231 25.36 10.82 20.74
N GLY A 232 25.64 9.62 20.23
CA GLY A 232 25.71 8.38 21.04
C GLY A 232 24.66 7.36 20.66
N ARG A 233 23.90 7.60 19.58
CA ARG A 233 22.83 6.71 19.09
C ARG A 233 21.64 6.62 20.05
N ASN A 234 20.73 5.67 19.80
CA ASN A 234 19.55 5.41 20.63
C ASN A 234 18.78 6.70 21.00
N CYS A 235 18.56 7.58 20.02
CA CYS A 235 17.84 8.83 20.20
C CYS A 235 17.20 9.33 18.92
N ILE A 236 16.20 10.20 19.05
CA ILE A 236 15.45 10.81 17.96
C ILE A 236 15.71 12.32 17.96
N LEU A 237 16.18 12.87 16.83
CA LEU A 237 16.44 14.30 16.70
C LEU A 237 15.61 14.93 15.58
N CYS A 238 15.18 16.17 15.80
CA CYS A 238 14.55 16.99 14.77
C CYS A 238 15.60 17.77 13.97
N ALA A 239 15.30 18.04 12.70
CA ALA A 239 16.13 18.81 11.78
C ALA A 239 16.21 20.30 12.18
#